data_e1accc60aebeee7aff55a144e71a806d
#
_entry.id   e1accc60aebeee7aff55a144e71a806d
#
_cell.length_a   1.000
_cell.length_b   1.000
_cell.length_c   1.000
_cell.angle_alpha   90.00
_cell.angle_beta   90.00
_cell.angle_gamma   90.00
#
_symmetry.space_group_name_H-M   'P 1'
#
loop_
_entity.id
_entity.type
_entity.pdbx_description
1 polymer ?
#
loop_
_entity_poly.entity_id
_entity_poly.type
_entity_poly.pdbx_seq_one_letter_code
_entity_poly.pdbx_strand_id
1 'polypeptide(L)'
;MNENAMMDCIKAEPDVIREILDNREYYCGDFVKHFMTHPVKRVYLSGHGSPYNAGVVVGFMMEKLLKVEATTSYPTLFMNHSGFNVNGMYEPEEMLVICPAQSGRTRGPVYVARKAREMGIPVICTTLLRDGVLARECDIVIEKRSGDEESFPETKGHVASMAILMLCVVEAAYALGRILKSEYDGYLEAFESLPRSVALAAERTLSWYEAHRQVLLEAGSFTFLDMGPTMPLRWKAG
;
A
#
# COMPACT_ATOMS: atom_id res chain seq x y z
N MET A 1 14.64 12.13 -21.84
CA MET A 1 14.33 11.28 -20.68
C MET A 1 15.59 11.16 -19.85
N ASN A 2 15.49 11.32 -18.55
CA ASN A 2 16.62 11.10 -17.64
C ASN A 2 16.92 9.58 -17.62
N GLU A 3 18.10 9.19 -18.13
CA GLU A 3 18.51 7.77 -18.19
C GLU A 3 18.64 7.14 -16.79
N ASN A 4 18.72 7.95 -15.75
CA ASN A 4 18.84 7.53 -14.35
C ASN A 4 17.55 7.71 -13.53
N ALA A 5 16.43 8.09 -14.15
CA ALA A 5 15.19 8.45 -13.44
C ALA A 5 14.74 7.39 -12.44
N MET A 6 14.79 6.10 -12.81
CA MET A 6 14.43 5.01 -11.90
C MET A 6 15.36 4.94 -10.69
N MET A 7 16.67 5.07 -10.91
CA MET A 7 17.66 5.01 -9.84
C MET A 7 17.56 6.21 -8.90
N ASP A 8 17.28 7.39 -9.45
CA ASP A 8 17.04 8.60 -8.65
C ASP A 8 15.81 8.45 -7.77
N CYS A 9 14.73 7.83 -8.31
CA CYS A 9 13.54 7.50 -7.54
C CYS A 9 13.81 6.46 -6.43
N ILE A 10 14.59 5.41 -6.71
CA ILE A 10 14.99 4.40 -5.70
C ILE A 10 15.83 5.05 -4.59
N LYS A 11 16.77 5.91 -4.93
CA LYS A 11 17.60 6.62 -3.93
C LYS A 11 16.79 7.60 -3.08
N ALA A 12 15.66 8.07 -3.55
CA ALA A 12 14.75 8.94 -2.80
C ALA A 12 13.79 8.19 -1.85
N GLU A 13 13.67 6.86 -1.96
CA GLU A 13 12.76 6.06 -1.12
C GLU A 13 13.00 6.23 0.39
N PRO A 14 14.25 6.26 0.90
CA PRO A 14 14.50 6.49 2.32
C PRO A 14 13.92 7.79 2.85
N ASP A 15 14.03 8.88 2.08
CA ASP A 15 13.51 10.19 2.47
C ASP A 15 11.98 10.20 2.44
N VAL A 16 11.37 9.54 1.45
CA VAL A 16 9.90 9.36 1.37
C VAL A 16 9.39 8.60 2.59
N ILE A 17 10.05 7.50 3.00
CA ILE A 17 9.67 6.75 4.19
C ILE A 17 9.82 7.61 5.45
N ARG A 18 10.91 8.39 5.56
CA ARG A 18 11.13 9.30 6.68
C ARG A 18 10.02 10.34 6.78
N GLU A 19 9.67 10.97 5.66
CA GLU A 19 8.56 11.94 5.61
C GLU A 19 7.23 11.33 6.11
N ILE A 20 6.94 10.10 5.73
CA ILE A 20 5.74 9.39 6.18
C ILE A 20 5.77 9.15 7.70
N LEU A 21 6.91 8.73 8.24
CA LEU A 21 7.06 8.46 9.67
C LEU A 21 6.97 9.74 10.50
N ASP A 22 7.57 10.83 10.04
CA ASP A 22 7.56 12.12 10.73
C ASP A 22 6.16 12.77 10.72
N ASN A 23 5.30 12.40 9.75
CA ASN A 23 3.95 12.94 9.58
C ASN A 23 2.84 11.88 9.78
N ARG A 24 3.02 10.93 10.71
CA ARG A 24 2.10 9.80 10.91
C ARG A 24 0.64 10.21 11.10
N GLU A 25 0.37 11.22 11.90
CA GLU A 25 -0.98 11.72 12.16
C GLU A 25 -1.66 12.18 10.87
N TYR A 26 -0.93 12.88 10.01
CA TYR A 26 -1.44 13.31 8.70
C TYR A 26 -1.87 12.15 7.81
N TYR A 27 -1.08 11.07 7.80
CA TYR A 27 -1.35 9.91 6.94
C TYR A 27 -2.37 8.94 7.54
N CYS A 28 -2.37 8.76 8.84
CA CYS A 28 -3.13 7.69 9.50
C CYS A 28 -4.39 8.18 10.21
N GLY A 29 -4.49 9.46 10.57
CA GLY A 29 -5.54 9.96 11.45
C GLY A 29 -6.95 9.66 10.95
N ASP A 30 -7.28 10.01 9.71
CA ASP A 30 -8.61 9.75 9.14
C ASP A 30 -8.90 8.24 8.96
N PHE A 31 -7.88 7.45 8.62
CA PHE A 31 -7.99 5.99 8.51
C PHE A 31 -8.29 5.37 9.87
N VAL A 32 -7.54 5.73 10.90
CA VAL A 32 -7.74 5.27 12.28
C VAL A 32 -9.14 5.67 12.77
N LYS A 33 -9.52 6.93 12.57
CA LYS A 33 -10.85 7.43 12.95
C LYS A 33 -11.96 6.63 12.27
N HIS A 34 -11.81 6.27 11.00
CA HIS A 34 -12.80 5.46 10.30
C HIS A 34 -12.99 4.10 10.99
N PHE A 35 -11.90 3.38 11.27
CA PHE A 35 -11.97 2.09 11.96
C PHE A 35 -12.47 2.19 13.41
N MET A 36 -12.27 3.32 14.08
CA MET A 36 -12.81 3.56 15.43
C MET A 36 -14.31 3.83 15.44
N THR A 37 -14.87 4.33 14.34
CA THR A 37 -16.27 4.77 14.25
C THR A 37 -17.18 3.86 13.42
N HIS A 38 -16.61 2.95 12.64
CA HIS A 38 -17.37 2.02 11.80
C HIS A 38 -17.04 0.56 12.16
N PRO A 39 -18.04 -0.33 12.14
CA PRO A 39 -17.86 -1.74 12.48
C PRO A 39 -17.29 -2.54 11.30
N VAL A 40 -16.17 -2.10 10.70
CA VAL A 40 -15.61 -2.72 9.49
C VAL A 40 -15.30 -4.20 9.71
N LYS A 41 -15.87 -5.06 8.89
CA LYS A 41 -15.66 -6.51 8.85
C LYS A 41 -15.08 -6.98 7.53
N ARG A 42 -15.37 -6.28 6.43
CA ARG A 42 -14.98 -6.67 5.07
C ARG A 42 -14.27 -5.52 4.36
N VAL A 43 -13.08 -5.79 3.83
CA VAL A 43 -12.29 -4.81 3.07
C VAL A 43 -12.02 -5.33 1.65
N TYR A 44 -12.25 -4.47 0.68
CA TYR A 44 -11.92 -4.70 -0.72
C TYR A 44 -10.79 -3.76 -1.13
N LEU A 45 -9.64 -4.32 -1.53
CA LEU A 45 -8.53 -3.54 -2.05
C LEU A 45 -8.51 -3.67 -3.58
N SER A 46 -8.45 -2.55 -4.30
CA SER A 46 -8.51 -2.58 -5.75
C SER A 46 -7.52 -1.59 -6.38
N GLY A 47 -6.60 -2.11 -7.18
CA GLY A 47 -5.58 -1.34 -7.87
C GLY A 47 -5.03 -2.06 -9.09
N HIS A 48 -4.25 -1.37 -9.92
CA HIS A 48 -3.54 -1.94 -11.06
C HIS A 48 -2.03 -1.86 -10.87
N GLY A 49 -1.30 -2.92 -11.24
CA GLY A 49 0.17 -2.95 -11.16
C GLY A 49 0.69 -2.83 -9.72
N SER A 50 1.60 -1.90 -9.48
CA SER A 50 2.18 -1.65 -8.15
C SER A 50 1.12 -1.39 -7.06
N PRO A 51 0.06 -0.61 -7.28
CA PRO A 51 -1.06 -0.48 -6.37
C PRO A 51 -1.77 -1.80 -6.02
N TYR A 52 -1.91 -2.73 -6.96
CA TYR A 52 -2.44 -4.07 -6.66
C TYR A 52 -1.51 -4.83 -5.72
N ASN A 53 -0.20 -4.83 -5.99
CA ASN A 53 0.78 -5.51 -5.16
C ASN A 53 0.82 -4.94 -3.72
N ALA A 54 0.75 -3.61 -3.58
CA ALA A 54 0.60 -2.97 -2.28
C ALA A 54 -0.68 -3.43 -1.55
N GLY A 55 -1.80 -3.52 -2.27
CA GLY A 55 -3.06 -4.03 -1.75
C GLY A 55 -2.96 -5.46 -1.23
N VAL A 56 -2.25 -6.36 -1.93
CA VAL A 56 -2.04 -7.76 -1.49
C VAL A 56 -1.32 -7.79 -0.14
N VAL A 57 -0.20 -7.08 -0.01
CA VAL A 57 0.58 -7.04 1.24
C VAL A 57 -0.24 -6.46 2.39
N VAL A 58 -0.90 -5.33 2.15
CA VAL A 58 -1.73 -4.64 3.15
C VAL A 58 -2.93 -5.50 3.55
N GLY A 59 -3.57 -6.20 2.61
CA GLY A 59 -4.69 -7.11 2.88
C GLY A 59 -4.34 -8.17 3.92
N PHE A 60 -3.19 -8.83 3.79
CA PHE A 60 -2.72 -9.80 4.80
C PHE A 60 -2.50 -9.16 6.18
N MET A 61 -1.96 -7.94 6.22
CA MET A 61 -1.81 -7.23 7.49
C MET A 61 -3.16 -6.88 8.11
N MET A 62 -4.13 -6.46 7.31
CA MET A 62 -5.49 -6.16 7.78
C MET A 62 -6.16 -7.40 8.37
N GLU A 63 -6.10 -8.54 7.70
CA GLU A 63 -6.63 -9.79 8.23
C GLU A 63 -5.97 -10.16 9.56
N LYS A 64 -4.63 -10.04 9.62
CA LYS A 64 -3.87 -10.41 10.80
C LYS A 64 -4.08 -9.46 11.98
N LEU A 65 -4.03 -8.14 11.76
CA LEU A 65 -4.01 -7.14 12.82
C LEU A 65 -5.38 -6.53 13.07
N LEU A 66 -6.15 -6.25 12.03
CA LEU A 66 -7.49 -5.66 12.15
C LEU A 66 -8.60 -6.72 12.21
N LYS A 67 -8.27 -8.01 12.07
CA LYS A 67 -9.26 -9.12 12.16
C LYS A 67 -10.47 -8.91 11.26
N VAL A 68 -10.25 -8.38 10.06
CA VAL A 68 -11.24 -8.18 9.02
C VAL A 68 -10.99 -9.15 7.88
N GLU A 69 -12.01 -9.49 7.11
CA GLU A 69 -11.81 -10.19 5.84
C GLU A 69 -11.31 -9.20 4.79
N ALA A 70 -10.20 -9.51 4.13
CA ALA A 70 -9.64 -8.65 3.09
C ALA A 70 -9.48 -9.41 1.76
N THR A 71 -9.84 -8.76 0.66
CA THR A 71 -9.64 -9.31 -0.68
C THR A 71 -9.04 -8.24 -1.58
N THR A 72 -7.95 -8.59 -2.24
CA THR A 72 -7.33 -7.73 -3.26
C THR A 72 -7.68 -8.24 -4.64
N SER A 73 -8.14 -7.36 -5.52
CA SER A 73 -8.53 -7.71 -6.88
C SER A 73 -8.15 -6.63 -7.88
N TYR A 74 -7.83 -7.06 -9.10
CA TYR A 74 -7.76 -6.12 -10.22
C TYR A 74 -9.14 -5.51 -10.49
N PRO A 75 -9.23 -4.20 -10.73
CA PRO A 75 -10.51 -3.53 -11.00
C PRO A 75 -11.32 -4.18 -12.11
N THR A 76 -10.67 -4.60 -13.20
CA THR A 76 -11.34 -5.26 -14.32
C THR A 76 -11.95 -6.60 -13.94
N LEU A 77 -11.23 -7.40 -13.16
CA LEU A 77 -11.74 -8.68 -12.66
C LEU A 77 -12.89 -8.45 -11.68
N PHE A 78 -12.72 -7.48 -10.79
CA PHE A 78 -13.73 -7.12 -9.81
C PHE A 78 -15.04 -6.66 -10.47
N MET A 79 -14.93 -5.76 -11.46
CA MET A 79 -16.10 -5.22 -12.19
C MET A 79 -16.89 -6.25 -12.98
N ASN A 80 -16.19 -7.23 -13.58
CA ASN A 80 -16.80 -8.15 -14.54
C ASN A 80 -17.20 -9.49 -13.92
N HIS A 81 -16.60 -9.87 -12.79
CA HIS A 81 -16.73 -11.24 -12.26
C HIS A 81 -17.01 -11.34 -10.76
N SER A 82 -16.57 -10.39 -9.94
CA SER A 82 -16.64 -10.49 -8.49
C SER A 82 -17.76 -9.61 -7.91
N GLY A 83 -17.54 -8.33 -7.78
CA GLY A 83 -18.50 -7.39 -7.16
C GLY A 83 -18.40 -7.32 -5.62
N PHE A 84 -19.15 -6.37 -5.06
CA PHE A 84 -19.26 -6.21 -3.60
C PHE A 84 -20.36 -7.10 -3.03
N ASN A 85 -20.12 -7.63 -1.82
CA ASN A 85 -21.13 -8.28 -1.00
C ASN A 85 -22.02 -9.29 -1.76
N VAL A 86 -21.40 -10.12 -2.60
CA VAL A 86 -22.10 -11.06 -3.51
C VAL A 86 -23.03 -12.01 -2.75
N ASN A 87 -22.67 -12.35 -1.51
CA ASN A 87 -23.45 -13.22 -0.63
C ASN A 87 -24.45 -12.48 0.28
N GLY A 88 -24.50 -11.14 0.23
CA GLY A 88 -25.42 -10.33 1.02
C GLY A 88 -25.20 -10.39 2.54
N MET A 89 -23.95 -10.67 2.99
CA MET A 89 -23.66 -10.92 4.40
C MET A 89 -23.34 -9.66 5.22
N TYR A 90 -23.09 -8.54 4.57
CA TYR A 90 -22.60 -7.33 5.23
C TYR A 90 -23.51 -6.13 4.92
N GLU A 91 -23.69 -5.27 5.92
CA GLU A 91 -24.27 -3.95 5.68
C GLU A 91 -23.20 -3.01 5.08
N PRO A 92 -23.60 -1.95 4.35
CA PRO A 92 -22.64 -1.03 3.73
C PRO A 92 -21.58 -0.47 4.68
N GLU A 93 -21.96 -0.11 5.91
CA GLU A 93 -21.07 0.41 6.95
C GLU A 93 -20.10 -0.63 7.54
N GLU A 94 -20.34 -1.91 7.30
CA GLU A 94 -19.45 -3.01 7.69
C GLU A 94 -18.39 -3.30 6.61
N MET A 95 -18.50 -2.63 5.47
CA MET A 95 -17.60 -2.79 4.33
C MET A 95 -16.72 -1.54 4.16
N LEU A 96 -15.57 -1.72 3.56
CA LEU A 96 -14.65 -0.66 3.19
C LEU A 96 -13.98 -0.99 1.85
N VAL A 97 -13.88 -0.02 0.97
CA VAL A 97 -13.09 -0.12 -0.25
C VAL A 97 -11.84 0.73 -0.10
N ILE A 98 -10.68 0.15 -0.43
CA ILE A 98 -9.41 0.87 -0.48
C ILE A 98 -8.88 0.80 -1.90
N CYS A 99 -8.65 1.96 -2.49
CA CYS A 99 -8.11 2.12 -3.84
C CYS A 99 -6.70 2.74 -3.79
N PRO A 100 -5.64 1.93 -3.62
CA PRO A 100 -4.29 2.45 -3.79
C PRO A 100 -4.11 2.92 -5.23
N ALA A 101 -3.52 4.09 -5.43
CA ALA A 101 -3.27 4.64 -6.76
C ALA A 101 -2.04 5.55 -6.77
N GLN A 102 -1.41 5.72 -7.91
CA GLN A 102 -0.37 6.73 -8.10
C GLN A 102 -0.99 8.06 -8.55
N SER A 103 -1.40 8.14 -9.77
CA SER A 103 -1.98 9.36 -10.33
C SER A 103 -3.46 9.59 -10.01
N GLY A 104 -4.17 8.55 -9.57
CA GLY A 104 -5.63 8.61 -9.38
C GLY A 104 -6.43 8.84 -10.68
N ARG A 105 -5.80 8.68 -11.86
CA ARG A 105 -6.44 8.89 -13.18
C ARG A 105 -6.87 7.59 -13.87
N THR A 106 -6.42 6.45 -13.38
CA THR A 106 -6.72 5.14 -13.96
C THR A 106 -8.21 4.83 -13.83
N ARG A 107 -8.87 4.51 -14.93
CA ARG A 107 -10.33 4.32 -15.00
C ARG A 107 -10.85 3.21 -14.09
N GLY A 108 -10.10 2.12 -13.96
CA GLY A 108 -10.53 0.95 -13.18
C GLY A 108 -10.80 1.26 -11.70
N PRO A 109 -9.81 1.76 -10.93
CA PRO A 109 -10.04 2.15 -9.54
C PRO A 109 -11.12 3.23 -9.37
N VAL A 110 -11.20 4.20 -10.29
CA VAL A 110 -12.28 5.22 -10.29
C VAL A 110 -13.65 4.57 -10.43
N TYR A 111 -13.79 3.60 -11.32
CA TYR A 111 -15.06 2.87 -11.48
C TYR A 111 -15.42 2.08 -10.21
N VAL A 112 -14.46 1.36 -9.63
CA VAL A 112 -14.70 0.59 -8.40
C VAL A 112 -15.12 1.51 -7.26
N ALA A 113 -14.42 2.65 -7.07
CA ALA A 113 -14.76 3.65 -6.06
C ALA A 113 -16.19 4.20 -6.25
N ARG A 114 -16.55 4.55 -7.50
CA ARG A 114 -17.91 5.02 -7.82
C ARG A 114 -18.97 3.98 -7.53
N LYS A 115 -18.74 2.72 -7.89
CA LYS A 115 -19.67 1.62 -7.60
C LYS A 115 -19.83 1.37 -6.10
N ALA A 116 -18.75 1.45 -5.33
CA ALA A 116 -18.83 1.35 -3.88
C ALA A 116 -19.69 2.47 -3.30
N ARG A 117 -19.46 3.71 -3.73
CA ARG A 117 -20.22 4.88 -3.30
C ARG A 117 -21.71 4.79 -3.66
N GLU A 118 -22.07 4.31 -4.86
CA GLU A 118 -23.45 4.05 -5.27
C GLU A 118 -24.17 3.05 -4.34
N MET A 119 -23.42 2.15 -3.71
CA MET A 119 -23.90 1.16 -2.73
C MET A 119 -23.81 1.64 -1.28
N GLY A 120 -23.37 2.86 -1.03
CA GLY A 120 -23.18 3.40 0.32
C GLY A 120 -21.96 2.83 1.06
N ILE A 121 -21.05 2.17 0.36
CA ILE A 121 -19.83 1.60 0.95
C ILE A 121 -18.75 2.69 1.00
N PRO A 122 -18.17 2.97 2.18
CA PRO A 122 -17.08 3.93 2.32
C PRO A 122 -15.86 3.61 1.47
N VAL A 123 -15.21 4.63 0.94
CA VAL A 123 -14.04 4.50 0.06
C VAL A 123 -12.87 5.33 0.58
N ILE A 124 -11.71 4.69 0.69
CA ILE A 124 -10.42 5.33 0.97
C ILE A 124 -9.53 5.20 -0.26
N CYS A 125 -8.79 6.23 -0.62
CA CYS A 125 -7.72 6.10 -1.61
C CYS A 125 -6.39 6.68 -1.12
N THR A 126 -5.29 6.15 -1.66
CA THR A 126 -3.99 6.81 -1.63
C THR A 126 -3.67 7.32 -3.03
N THR A 127 -3.26 8.58 -3.19
CA THR A 127 -2.96 9.17 -4.51
C THR A 127 -2.02 10.36 -4.39
N LEU A 128 -1.32 10.73 -5.46
CA LEU A 128 -0.56 11.99 -5.52
C LEU A 128 -1.47 13.22 -5.68
N LEU A 129 -2.66 13.04 -6.24
CA LEU A 129 -3.56 14.15 -6.58
C LEU A 129 -4.77 14.16 -5.66
N ARG A 130 -4.72 15.02 -4.63
CA ARG A 130 -5.78 15.16 -3.63
C ARG A 130 -7.14 15.58 -4.21
N ASP A 131 -7.14 16.27 -5.33
CA ASP A 131 -8.33 16.74 -6.05
C ASP A 131 -8.55 16.00 -7.38
N GLY A 132 -7.84 14.88 -7.58
CA GLY A 132 -7.92 14.06 -8.78
C GLY A 132 -9.26 13.35 -8.96
N VAL A 133 -9.40 12.68 -10.11
CA VAL A 133 -10.66 11.99 -10.48
C VAL A 133 -11.03 10.91 -9.47
N LEU A 134 -10.05 10.11 -9.02
CA LEU A 134 -10.28 9.08 -8.00
C LEU A 134 -10.64 9.71 -6.66
N ALA A 135 -9.91 10.75 -6.25
CA ALA A 135 -10.10 11.41 -4.97
C ALA A 135 -11.53 11.94 -4.78
N ARG A 136 -12.17 12.43 -5.86
CA ARG A 136 -13.55 12.91 -5.83
C ARG A 136 -14.61 11.83 -5.62
N GLU A 137 -14.24 10.57 -5.81
CA GLU A 137 -15.12 9.42 -5.57
C GLU A 137 -14.86 8.77 -4.19
N CYS A 138 -13.94 9.32 -3.38
CA CYS A 138 -13.53 8.74 -2.11
C CYS A 138 -13.97 9.61 -0.93
N ASP A 139 -14.30 8.97 0.19
CA ASP A 139 -14.66 9.64 1.44
C ASP A 139 -13.41 10.11 2.20
N ILE A 140 -12.32 9.33 2.09
CA ILE A 140 -11.03 9.65 2.68
C ILE A 140 -9.95 9.60 1.59
N VAL A 141 -9.19 10.68 1.49
CA VAL A 141 -8.09 10.81 0.54
C VAL A 141 -6.78 10.98 1.30
N ILE A 142 -5.94 9.96 1.22
CA ILE A 142 -4.58 10.00 1.76
C ILE A 142 -3.64 10.44 0.64
N GLU A 143 -3.25 11.70 0.66
CA GLU A 143 -2.34 12.26 -0.33
C GLU A 143 -0.92 11.77 -0.08
N LYS A 144 -0.33 11.10 -1.06
CA LYS A 144 1.08 10.68 -1.02
C LYS A 144 1.97 11.86 -1.34
N ARG A 145 2.85 12.25 -0.43
CA ARG A 145 3.82 13.33 -0.65
C ARG A 145 5.16 12.81 -1.19
N SER A 146 5.12 11.71 -1.96
CA SER A 146 6.32 11.11 -2.55
C SER A 146 6.89 11.88 -3.74
N GLY A 147 6.22 12.94 -4.17
CA GLY A 147 6.58 13.73 -5.35
C GLY A 147 6.35 12.97 -6.66
N ASP A 148 6.51 13.69 -7.78
CA ASP A 148 6.38 13.13 -9.11
C ASP A 148 7.46 12.07 -9.39
N GLU A 149 7.12 11.10 -10.23
CA GLU A 149 7.98 9.99 -10.60
C GLU A 149 8.04 9.88 -12.12
N GLU A 150 9.23 10.13 -12.67
CA GLU A 150 9.47 10.07 -14.11
C GLU A 150 9.78 8.66 -14.60
N SER A 151 9.99 7.72 -13.66
CA SER A 151 10.31 6.33 -13.99
C SER A 151 9.06 5.50 -14.29
N PHE A 152 9.22 4.55 -15.18
CA PHE A 152 8.28 3.45 -15.36
C PHE A 152 9.10 2.14 -15.40
N PRO A 153 8.87 1.23 -14.49
CA PRO A 153 7.79 1.12 -13.49
C PRO A 153 7.94 2.07 -12.28
N GLU A 154 6.85 2.23 -11.53
CA GLU A 154 6.78 2.97 -10.28
C GLU A 154 7.68 2.34 -9.20
N THR A 155 8.44 3.15 -8.48
CA THR A 155 9.35 2.75 -7.39
C THR A 155 8.98 3.45 -6.07
N LYS A 156 9.42 4.69 -5.84
CA LYS A 156 9.16 5.44 -4.60
C LYS A 156 7.66 5.61 -4.30
N GLY A 157 6.82 5.77 -5.32
CA GLY A 157 5.37 5.86 -5.14
C GLY A 157 4.76 4.54 -4.67
N HIS A 158 5.29 3.40 -5.12
CA HIS A 158 4.90 2.07 -4.65
C HIS A 158 5.29 1.87 -3.18
N VAL A 159 6.55 2.17 -2.83
CA VAL A 159 7.05 2.11 -1.45
C VAL A 159 6.23 3.02 -0.54
N ALA A 160 5.92 4.25 -0.98
CA ALA A 160 5.05 5.17 -0.24
C ALA A 160 3.66 4.58 0.02
N SER A 161 3.02 3.99 -0.99
CA SER A 161 1.69 3.36 -0.84
C SER A 161 1.71 2.23 0.18
N MET A 162 2.73 1.36 0.14
CA MET A 162 2.89 0.29 1.11
C MET A 162 3.13 0.84 2.52
N ALA A 163 4.12 1.74 2.68
CA ALA A 163 4.48 2.28 3.98
C ALA A 163 3.30 2.99 4.66
N ILE A 164 2.57 3.84 3.92
CA ILE A 164 1.39 4.55 4.43
C ILE A 164 0.32 3.56 4.89
N LEU A 165 -0.09 2.64 4.02
CA LEU A 165 -1.20 1.74 4.34
C LEU A 165 -0.83 0.74 5.43
N MET A 166 0.40 0.22 5.45
CA MET A 166 0.87 -0.66 6.53
C MET A 166 0.91 0.08 7.87
N LEU A 167 1.39 1.32 7.89
CA LEU A 167 1.41 2.16 9.08
C LEU A 167 -0.02 2.46 9.58
N CYS A 168 -0.94 2.81 8.68
CA CYS A 168 -2.37 2.99 9.00
C CYS A 168 -2.97 1.74 9.67
N VAL A 169 -2.64 0.55 9.17
CA VAL A 169 -3.12 -0.72 9.75
C VAL A 169 -2.58 -0.92 11.17
N VAL A 170 -1.30 -0.64 11.41
CA VAL A 170 -0.68 -0.77 12.74
C VAL A 170 -1.29 0.24 13.72
N GLU A 171 -1.42 1.51 13.31
CA GLU A 171 -2.03 2.56 14.13
C GLU A 171 -3.50 2.23 14.48
N ALA A 172 -4.29 1.78 13.51
CA ALA A 172 -5.67 1.39 13.74
C ALA A 172 -5.78 0.15 14.64
N ALA A 173 -4.91 -0.86 14.46
CA ALA A 173 -4.89 -2.04 15.31
C ALA A 173 -4.59 -1.72 16.77
N TYR A 174 -3.65 -0.81 16.99
CA TYR A 174 -3.33 -0.32 18.33
C TYR A 174 -4.48 0.50 18.94
N ALA A 175 -5.04 1.45 18.19
CA ALA A 175 -6.17 2.25 18.62
C ALA A 175 -7.41 1.42 18.99
N LEU A 176 -7.64 0.32 18.28
CA LEU A 176 -8.72 -0.64 18.56
C LEU A 176 -8.39 -1.63 19.69
N GLY A 177 -7.20 -1.57 20.30
CA GLY A 177 -6.76 -2.52 21.31
C GLY A 177 -6.56 -3.95 20.79
N ARG A 178 -6.34 -4.13 19.48
CA ARG A 178 -6.17 -5.45 18.85
C ARG A 178 -4.73 -5.98 18.89
N ILE A 179 -3.78 -5.10 19.21
CA ILE A 179 -2.38 -5.44 19.46
C ILE A 179 -1.93 -4.80 20.79
N LEU A 180 -0.99 -5.44 21.47
CA LEU A 180 -0.42 -4.94 22.70
C LEU A 180 0.53 -3.76 22.42
N LYS A 181 0.78 -2.93 23.44
CA LYS A 181 1.73 -1.81 23.34
C LYS A 181 3.13 -2.29 22.92
N SER A 182 3.59 -3.42 23.44
CA SER A 182 4.89 -4.00 23.07
C SER A 182 4.96 -4.45 21.61
N GLU A 183 3.86 -4.94 21.05
CA GLU A 183 3.78 -5.30 19.62
C GLU A 183 3.77 -4.04 18.76
N TYR A 184 2.98 -3.05 19.15
CA TYR A 184 2.95 -1.75 18.48
C TYR A 184 4.33 -1.08 18.45
N ASP A 185 5.03 -1.04 19.61
CA ASP A 185 6.38 -0.48 19.69
C ASP A 185 7.35 -1.22 18.79
N GLY A 186 7.26 -2.56 18.73
CA GLY A 186 8.08 -3.37 17.83
C GLY A 186 7.81 -3.08 16.35
N TYR A 187 6.55 -2.81 15.96
CA TYR A 187 6.23 -2.37 14.60
C TYR A 187 6.82 -1.00 14.31
N LEU A 188 6.70 -0.04 15.24
CA LEU A 188 7.27 1.29 15.05
C LEU A 188 8.80 1.25 14.95
N GLU A 189 9.49 0.48 15.79
CA GLU A 189 10.94 0.28 15.68
C GLU A 189 11.34 -0.29 14.32
N ALA A 190 10.56 -1.26 13.81
CA ALA A 190 10.79 -1.81 12.48
C ALA A 190 10.61 -0.73 11.39
N PHE A 191 9.55 0.08 11.46
CA PHE A 191 9.33 1.20 10.53
C PHE A 191 10.46 2.24 10.60
N GLU A 192 10.90 2.63 11.80
CA GLU A 192 11.99 3.58 11.98
C GLU A 192 13.33 3.09 11.39
N SER A 193 13.52 1.78 11.31
CA SER A 193 14.71 1.18 10.69
C SER A 193 14.65 1.15 9.15
N LEU A 194 13.46 1.26 8.54
CA LEU A 194 13.27 1.09 7.10
C LEU A 194 14.11 2.07 6.24
N PRO A 195 14.17 3.38 6.53
CA PRO A 195 14.94 4.30 5.68
C PRO A 195 16.40 3.86 5.52
N ARG A 196 17.02 3.46 6.63
CA ARG A 196 18.40 2.95 6.60
C ARG A 196 18.51 1.62 5.87
N SER A 197 17.57 0.72 6.11
CA SER A 197 17.56 -0.61 5.49
C SER A 197 17.36 -0.53 3.98
N VAL A 198 16.48 0.34 3.50
CA VAL A 198 16.23 0.58 2.08
C VAL A 198 17.45 1.22 1.41
N ALA A 199 18.06 2.23 2.02
CA ALA A 199 19.29 2.84 1.52
C ALA A 199 20.42 1.80 1.34
N LEU A 200 20.63 0.97 2.35
CA LEU A 200 21.65 -0.08 2.33
C LEU A 200 21.34 -1.16 1.28
N ALA A 201 20.06 -1.53 1.13
CA ALA A 201 19.63 -2.49 0.12
C ALA A 201 19.88 -1.95 -1.30
N ALA A 202 19.55 -0.69 -1.56
CA ALA A 202 19.83 -0.04 -2.85
C ALA A 202 21.32 -0.03 -3.19
N GLU A 203 22.17 0.36 -2.23
CA GLU A 203 23.63 0.38 -2.41
C GLU A 203 24.19 -1.03 -2.71
N ARG A 204 23.81 -2.01 -1.92
CA ARG A 204 24.26 -3.39 -2.11
C ARG A 204 23.78 -4.00 -3.42
N THR A 205 22.55 -3.71 -3.82
CA THR A 205 21.98 -4.19 -5.07
C THR A 205 22.70 -3.59 -6.28
N LEU A 206 23.08 -2.32 -6.24
CA LEU A 206 23.88 -1.69 -7.28
C LEU A 206 25.25 -2.38 -7.42
N SER A 207 25.97 -2.57 -6.32
CA SER A 207 27.26 -3.24 -6.33
C SER A 207 27.16 -4.67 -6.85
N TRP A 208 26.11 -5.37 -6.45
CA TRP A 208 25.83 -6.74 -6.94
C TRP A 208 25.50 -6.74 -8.44
N TYR A 209 24.67 -5.81 -8.89
CA TYR A 209 24.30 -5.67 -10.30
C TYR A 209 25.54 -5.44 -11.19
N GLU A 210 26.42 -4.52 -10.81
CA GLU A 210 27.65 -4.25 -11.58
C GLU A 210 28.56 -5.49 -11.65
N ALA A 211 28.67 -6.26 -10.57
CA ALA A 211 29.46 -7.50 -10.54
C ALA A 211 28.86 -8.64 -11.41
N HIS A 212 27.54 -8.62 -11.65
CA HIS A 212 26.84 -9.69 -12.38
C HIS A 212 26.23 -9.22 -13.69
N ARG A 213 26.49 -7.98 -14.11
CA ARG A 213 25.86 -7.32 -15.26
C ARG A 213 25.91 -8.16 -16.52
N GLN A 214 27.07 -8.76 -16.81
CA GLN A 214 27.26 -9.59 -18.00
C GLN A 214 26.31 -10.80 -18.01
N VAL A 215 26.27 -11.53 -16.92
CA VAL A 215 25.39 -12.72 -16.75
C VAL A 215 23.92 -12.33 -16.86
N LEU A 216 23.54 -11.17 -16.29
CA LEU A 216 22.17 -10.68 -16.35
C LEU A 216 21.76 -10.29 -17.77
N LEU A 217 22.65 -9.67 -18.54
CA LEU A 217 22.37 -9.28 -19.93
C LEU A 217 22.28 -10.50 -20.89
N GLU A 218 22.98 -11.59 -20.58
CA GLU A 218 22.97 -12.82 -21.36
C GLU A 218 21.80 -13.75 -20.99
N ALA A 219 21.13 -13.52 -19.85
CA ALA A 219 20.02 -14.34 -19.39
C ALA A 219 18.77 -14.12 -20.28
N GLY A 220 18.22 -15.20 -20.82
CA GLY A 220 17.01 -15.16 -21.65
C GLY A 220 15.70 -14.98 -20.84
N SER A 221 15.75 -15.27 -19.52
CA SER A 221 14.61 -15.12 -18.61
C SER A 221 15.07 -15.09 -17.15
N PHE A 222 14.22 -14.48 -16.30
CA PHE A 222 14.41 -14.46 -14.86
C PHE A 222 13.18 -15.03 -14.17
N THR A 223 13.42 -15.83 -13.12
CA THR A 223 12.37 -16.31 -12.22
C THR A 223 12.65 -15.79 -10.83
N PHE A 224 11.69 -15.02 -10.28
CA PHE A 224 11.73 -14.58 -8.90
C PHE A 224 10.90 -15.53 -8.05
N LEU A 225 11.50 -16.07 -6.99
CA LEU A 225 10.81 -16.92 -6.03
C LEU A 225 10.74 -16.18 -4.70
N ASP A 226 9.53 -16.06 -4.18
CA ASP A 226 9.25 -15.44 -2.88
C ASP A 226 8.39 -16.38 -2.04
N MET A 227 8.57 -16.33 -0.72
CA MET A 227 7.78 -17.11 0.23
C MET A 227 6.48 -16.40 0.65
N GLY A 228 6.15 -15.31 0.00
CA GLY A 228 4.96 -14.51 0.24
C GLY A 228 5.04 -13.60 1.48
N PRO A 229 3.95 -12.93 1.84
CA PRO A 229 3.94 -11.82 2.81
C PRO A 229 4.23 -12.22 4.27
N THR A 230 4.56 -13.46 4.54
CA THR A 230 5.02 -13.91 5.86
C THR A 230 6.47 -13.51 6.19
N MET A 231 7.22 -13.03 5.20
CA MET A 231 8.64 -12.63 5.36
C MET A 231 8.88 -11.43 6.28
N PRO A 232 8.06 -10.37 6.35
CA PRO A 232 8.38 -9.22 7.21
C PRO A 232 8.48 -9.54 8.70
N LEU A 233 7.95 -10.69 9.14
CA LEU A 233 7.89 -11.05 10.56
C LEU A 233 9.00 -11.99 11.03
N ARG A 234 9.88 -12.45 10.13
CA ARG A 234 11.01 -13.33 10.48
C ARG A 234 12.37 -12.63 10.52
N TRP A 235 12.44 -11.35 10.31
CA TRP A 235 13.66 -10.57 10.52
C TRP A 235 13.89 -10.28 12.01
N LYS A 236 13.93 -11.31 12.83
CA LYS A 236 14.76 -11.24 14.03
C LYS A 236 16.14 -11.66 13.59
N ALA A 237 17.01 -10.67 13.51
CA ALA A 237 18.42 -10.85 13.27
C ALA A 237 19.00 -11.93 14.16
N GLY A 238 19.71 -12.90 13.55
CA GLY A 238 20.84 -13.54 14.19
C GLY A 238 22.03 -12.61 14.09
#